data_64acd4ee4592d8108cc7c2d4b3f9f253
#
_entry.id   64acd4ee4592d8108cc7c2d4b3f9f253
#
_cell.length_a   1.000
_cell.length_b   1.000
_cell.length_c   1.000
_cell.angle_alpha   90.00
_cell.angle_beta   90.00
_cell.angle_gamma   90.00
#
_symmetry.space_group_name_H-M   'P 1'
#
loop_
_entity.id
_entity.type
_entity.pdbx_description
1 polymer ?
#
loop_
_entity_poly.entity_id
_entity_poly.type
_entity_poly.pdbx_seq_one_letter_code
_entity_poly.pdbx_strand_id
1 'polypeptide(L)'
;MLGLGVLYRLYERRLLREVRGGTMPRHIGLILDGNRRYALELGLSDPLEGHRRGADRLEQVLDWLEELEIRIITIYVLSTENLSRPPEELHRLLSLIETKMRSVATDTKIHGKGVRVRAVGQLGLLPVSVQEAIRAAEEATAGYGNFFLNIAVGYGGRQEIADAVQALLLERSREGKGLPEAIAEVTPEAIGKY
;
A
#
# COMPACT_ATOMS: atom_id res chain seq x y z
N MET A 1 34.69 6.95 -15.74
CA MET A 1 33.40 6.75 -15.03
C MET A 1 32.60 5.50 -15.43
N LEU A 2 33.02 4.73 -16.43
CA LEU A 2 32.39 3.47 -16.87
C LEU A 2 32.58 2.28 -15.90
N GLY A 3 33.61 2.30 -15.04
CA GLY A 3 33.91 1.16 -14.16
C GLY A 3 33.02 0.96 -12.95
N LEU A 4 32.51 2.03 -12.32
CA LEU A 4 31.65 1.95 -11.12
C LEU A 4 30.29 1.34 -11.42
N GLY A 5 29.69 1.65 -12.57
CA GLY A 5 28.39 1.08 -12.96
C GLY A 5 28.45 -0.43 -13.30
N VAL A 6 29.60 -0.92 -13.78
CA VAL A 6 29.81 -2.36 -14.04
C VAL A 6 30.00 -3.12 -12.72
N LEU A 7 30.81 -2.58 -11.81
CA LEU A 7 31.01 -3.13 -10.47
C LEU A 7 29.70 -3.20 -9.68
N TYR A 8 28.88 -2.15 -9.76
CA TYR A 8 27.58 -2.10 -9.09
C TYR A 8 26.64 -3.19 -9.63
N ARG A 9 26.54 -3.36 -10.95
CA ARG A 9 25.73 -4.42 -11.57
C ARG A 9 26.21 -5.84 -11.23
N LEU A 10 27.50 -6.05 -11.10
CA LEU A 10 28.05 -7.33 -10.66
C LEU A 10 27.71 -7.61 -9.19
N TYR A 11 27.79 -6.57 -8.35
CA TYR A 11 27.37 -6.66 -6.95
C TYR A 11 25.87 -6.97 -6.81
N GLU A 12 25.00 -6.25 -7.53
CA GLU A 12 23.57 -6.52 -7.54
C GLU A 12 23.24 -7.97 -7.95
N ARG A 13 23.87 -8.47 -9.01
CA ARG A 13 23.67 -9.86 -9.45
C ARG A 13 24.16 -10.90 -8.43
N ARG A 14 25.23 -10.58 -7.70
CA ARG A 14 25.71 -11.44 -6.62
C ARG A 14 24.72 -11.43 -5.46
N LEU A 15 24.29 -10.24 -5.03
CA LEU A 15 23.33 -10.07 -3.96
C LEU A 15 21.99 -10.76 -4.28
N LEU A 16 21.49 -10.59 -5.50
CA LEU A 16 20.26 -11.25 -5.95
C LEU A 16 20.36 -12.78 -5.86
N ARG A 17 21.50 -13.38 -6.25
CA ARG A 17 21.72 -14.82 -6.13
C ARG A 17 21.79 -15.29 -4.68
N GLU A 18 22.44 -14.51 -3.83
CA GLU A 18 22.55 -14.80 -2.40
C GLU A 18 21.16 -14.76 -1.73
N VAL A 19 20.38 -13.71 -2.00
CA VAL A 19 19.02 -13.56 -1.48
C VAL A 19 18.09 -14.68 -1.97
N ARG A 20 18.15 -15.04 -3.26
CA ARG A 20 17.36 -16.17 -3.82
C ARG A 20 17.71 -17.53 -3.22
N GLY A 21 18.90 -17.70 -2.66
CA GLY A 21 19.31 -18.91 -1.95
C GLY A 21 18.71 -19.05 -0.55
N GLY A 22 18.10 -18.00 -0.01
CA GLY A 22 17.47 -17.97 1.29
C GLY A 22 15.97 -18.29 1.27
N THR A 23 15.35 -18.24 2.45
CA THR A 23 13.88 -18.36 2.56
C THR A 23 13.23 -17.06 2.13
N MET A 24 12.46 -17.09 1.05
CA MET A 24 11.77 -15.91 0.52
C MET A 24 10.43 -15.69 1.22
N PRO A 25 10.12 -14.44 1.61
CA PRO A 25 8.80 -14.11 2.13
C PRO A 25 7.75 -14.21 1.02
N ARG A 26 6.55 -14.62 1.36
CA ARG A 26 5.42 -14.65 0.43
C ARG A 26 4.74 -13.31 0.25
N HIS A 27 4.87 -12.45 1.26
CA HIS A 27 4.22 -11.15 1.33
C HIS A 27 5.16 -10.14 1.99
N ILE A 28 5.29 -8.96 1.41
CA ILE A 28 6.07 -7.85 1.96
C ILE A 28 5.17 -6.64 2.15
N GLY A 29 5.25 -6.03 3.34
CA GLY A 29 4.68 -4.73 3.64
C GLY A 29 5.73 -3.63 3.53
N LEU A 30 5.43 -2.55 2.82
CA LEU A 30 6.29 -1.38 2.67
C LEU A 30 5.61 -0.15 3.27
N ILE A 31 6.27 0.49 4.23
CA ILE A 31 5.83 1.76 4.81
C ILE A 31 6.61 2.89 4.14
N LEU A 32 5.90 3.77 3.45
CA LEU A 32 6.50 4.90 2.72
C LEU A 32 6.71 6.10 3.66
N ASP A 33 7.61 5.94 4.62
CA ASP A 33 7.93 6.97 5.61
C ASP A 33 9.23 7.73 5.26
N GLY A 34 9.40 8.91 5.86
CA GLY A 34 10.61 9.72 5.74
C GLY A 34 10.64 10.68 4.56
N ASN A 35 9.68 10.67 3.64
CA ASN A 35 9.66 11.51 2.44
C ASN A 35 9.77 13.01 2.76
N ARG A 36 9.09 13.50 3.80
CA ARG A 36 9.17 14.90 4.24
C ARG A 36 10.54 15.26 4.82
N ARG A 37 11.10 14.37 5.66
CA ARG A 37 12.44 14.57 6.25
C ARG A 37 13.49 14.60 5.15
N TYR A 38 13.40 13.69 4.20
CA TYR A 38 14.28 13.62 3.05
C TYR A 38 14.23 14.91 2.20
N ALA A 39 13.04 15.48 1.96
CA ALA A 39 12.91 16.75 1.27
C ALA A 39 13.61 17.89 2.03
N LEU A 40 13.45 17.96 3.37
CA LEU A 40 14.10 18.97 4.20
C LEU A 40 15.63 18.81 4.19
N GLU A 41 16.16 17.60 4.33
CA GLU A 41 17.60 17.31 4.28
C GLU A 41 18.24 17.72 2.95
N LEU A 42 17.50 17.63 1.86
CA LEU A 42 17.93 18.09 0.53
C LEU A 42 17.73 19.58 0.30
N GLY A 43 17.20 20.33 1.28
CA GLY A 43 16.91 21.76 1.14
C GLY A 43 15.77 22.05 0.14
N LEU A 44 14.89 21.08 -0.14
CA LEU A 44 13.77 21.28 -1.04
C LEU A 44 12.67 22.11 -0.36
N SER A 45 12.20 23.15 -1.02
CA SER A 45 11.16 24.03 -0.49
C SER A 45 9.77 23.38 -0.49
N ASP A 46 9.54 22.38 -1.36
CA ASP A 46 8.27 21.67 -1.49
C ASP A 46 8.38 20.26 -0.92
N PRO A 47 7.69 19.93 0.21
CA PRO A 47 7.65 18.58 0.76
C PRO A 47 7.09 17.52 -0.20
N LEU A 48 6.27 17.94 -1.19
CA LEU A 48 5.70 17.03 -2.19
C LEU A 48 6.77 16.43 -3.09
N GLU A 49 7.86 17.14 -3.33
CA GLU A 49 9.00 16.62 -4.10
C GLU A 49 9.62 15.38 -3.42
N GLY A 50 9.64 15.35 -2.09
CA GLY A 50 10.02 14.14 -1.34
C GLY A 50 9.10 12.96 -1.60
N HIS A 51 7.80 13.19 -1.65
CA HIS A 51 6.82 12.15 -1.98
C HIS A 51 6.94 11.65 -3.42
N ARG A 52 7.20 12.53 -4.39
CA ARG A 52 7.47 12.14 -5.79
C ARG A 52 8.68 11.24 -5.90
N ARG A 53 9.81 11.64 -5.29
CA ARG A 53 11.04 10.83 -5.26
C ARG A 53 10.85 9.50 -4.54
N GLY A 54 10.04 9.50 -3.48
CA GLY A 54 9.64 8.26 -2.80
C GLY A 54 8.84 7.34 -3.72
N ALA A 55 7.92 7.87 -4.52
CA ALA A 55 7.16 7.10 -5.50
C ALA A 55 8.06 6.50 -6.59
N ASP A 56 9.04 7.28 -7.12
CA ASP A 56 10.01 6.78 -8.11
C ASP A 56 10.90 5.69 -7.51
N ARG A 57 11.28 5.82 -6.24
CA ARG A 57 12.06 4.78 -5.53
C ARG A 57 11.22 3.53 -5.30
N LEU A 58 9.93 3.68 -5.00
CA LEU A 58 9.00 2.58 -4.85
C LEU A 58 8.94 1.74 -6.14
N GLU A 59 8.86 2.37 -7.31
CA GLU A 59 8.84 1.64 -8.59
C GLU A 59 10.07 0.73 -8.74
N GLN A 60 11.27 1.21 -8.37
CA GLN A 60 12.48 0.37 -8.36
C GLN A 60 12.39 -0.79 -7.37
N VAL A 61 11.85 -0.54 -6.18
CA VAL A 61 11.66 -1.61 -5.17
C VAL A 61 10.68 -2.66 -5.69
N LEU A 62 9.58 -2.25 -6.32
CA LEU A 62 8.63 -3.18 -6.93
C LEU A 62 9.26 -4.03 -8.04
N ASP A 63 10.12 -3.45 -8.88
CA ASP A 63 10.87 -4.21 -9.89
C ASP A 63 11.78 -5.27 -9.24
N TRP A 64 12.49 -4.95 -8.14
CA TRP A 64 13.30 -5.92 -7.40
C TRP A 64 12.47 -7.03 -6.74
N LEU A 65 11.32 -6.69 -6.15
CA LEU A 65 10.44 -7.66 -5.53
C LEU A 65 9.85 -8.64 -6.55
N GLU A 66 9.57 -8.15 -7.75
CA GLU A 66 9.16 -8.99 -8.87
C GLU A 66 10.29 -9.94 -9.31
N GLU A 67 11.53 -9.43 -9.48
CA GLU A 67 12.70 -10.27 -9.78
C GLU A 67 12.89 -11.38 -8.73
N LEU A 68 12.54 -11.12 -7.47
CA LEU A 68 12.57 -12.07 -6.37
C LEU A 68 11.33 -12.99 -6.32
N GLU A 69 10.38 -12.84 -7.26
CA GLU A 69 9.13 -13.58 -7.32
C GLU A 69 8.22 -13.41 -6.08
N ILE A 70 8.35 -12.29 -5.39
CA ILE A 70 7.49 -11.94 -4.25
C ILE A 70 6.17 -11.40 -4.81
N ARG A 71 5.12 -12.22 -4.69
CA ARG A 71 3.87 -11.99 -5.42
C ARG A 71 2.85 -11.12 -4.69
N ILE A 72 2.99 -10.94 -3.39
CA ILE A 72 2.04 -10.15 -2.60
C ILE A 72 2.79 -9.00 -1.95
N ILE A 73 2.39 -7.79 -2.28
CA ILE A 73 3.00 -6.57 -1.78
C ILE A 73 1.91 -5.68 -1.22
N THR A 74 2.09 -5.18 -0.01
CA THR A 74 1.22 -4.14 0.57
C THR A 74 2.05 -2.88 0.78
N ILE A 75 1.62 -1.77 0.20
CA ILE A 75 2.23 -0.46 0.39
C ILE A 75 1.35 0.41 1.28
N TYR A 76 1.93 0.98 2.33
CA TYR A 76 1.26 1.90 3.23
C TYR A 76 1.50 3.33 2.76
N VAL A 77 0.48 3.93 2.12
CA VAL A 77 0.61 5.21 1.42
C VAL A 77 0.09 6.37 2.27
N LEU A 78 -1.08 6.19 2.89
CA LEU A 78 -1.74 7.25 3.67
C LEU A 78 -2.44 6.66 4.89
N SER A 79 -2.05 7.13 6.09
CA SER A 79 -2.75 6.75 7.32
C SER A 79 -4.00 7.60 7.56
N THR A 80 -4.91 7.14 8.44
CA THR A 80 -6.02 7.96 8.92
C THR A 80 -5.55 9.22 9.62
N GLU A 81 -4.46 9.15 10.39
CA GLU A 81 -3.86 10.31 11.05
C GLU A 81 -3.33 11.33 10.04
N ASN A 82 -2.88 10.90 8.88
CA ASN A 82 -2.42 11.81 7.82
C ASN A 82 -3.56 12.66 7.21
N LEU A 83 -4.82 12.24 7.37
CA LEU A 83 -5.97 13.04 6.94
C LEU A 83 -6.14 14.33 7.76
N SER A 84 -5.51 14.43 8.93
CA SER A 84 -5.49 15.66 9.74
C SER A 84 -4.36 16.64 9.37
N ARG A 85 -3.59 16.38 8.32
CA ARG A 85 -2.55 17.30 7.83
C ARG A 85 -3.15 18.64 7.35
N PRO A 86 -2.34 19.71 7.26
CA PRO A 86 -2.79 20.97 6.69
C PRO A 86 -3.49 20.75 5.34
N PRO A 87 -4.64 21.40 5.10
CA PRO A 87 -5.49 21.11 3.93
C PRO A 87 -4.76 21.17 2.59
N GLU A 88 -3.83 22.12 2.44
CA GLU A 88 -3.07 22.27 1.20
C GLU A 88 -2.08 21.09 0.97
N GLU A 89 -1.40 20.64 2.02
CA GLU A 89 -0.50 19.48 1.97
C GLU A 89 -1.30 18.21 1.65
N LEU A 90 -2.43 18.01 2.35
CA LEU A 90 -3.30 16.87 2.14
C LEU A 90 -3.85 16.84 0.72
N HIS A 91 -4.34 17.98 0.21
CA HIS A 91 -4.86 18.07 -1.15
C HIS A 91 -3.83 17.66 -2.19
N ARG A 92 -2.59 18.16 -2.07
CA ARG A 92 -1.50 17.81 -2.99
C ARG A 92 -1.14 16.32 -2.93
N LEU A 93 -1.11 15.73 -1.73
CA LEU A 93 -0.83 14.30 -1.54
C LEU A 93 -1.93 13.44 -2.16
N LEU A 94 -3.20 13.79 -1.92
CA LEU A 94 -4.34 13.10 -2.51
C LEU A 94 -4.35 13.21 -4.04
N SER A 95 -3.99 14.37 -4.60
CA SER A 95 -3.85 14.55 -6.06
C SER A 95 -2.73 13.68 -6.65
N LEU A 96 -1.63 13.48 -5.91
CA LEU A 96 -0.57 12.55 -6.33
C LEU A 96 -1.08 11.10 -6.34
N ILE A 97 -1.79 10.69 -5.29
CA ILE A 97 -2.40 9.36 -5.19
C ILE A 97 -3.40 9.15 -6.33
N GLU A 98 -4.30 10.12 -6.57
CA GLU A 98 -5.27 10.08 -7.67
C GLU A 98 -4.58 9.89 -9.02
N THR A 99 -3.54 10.70 -9.30
CA THR A 99 -2.78 10.61 -10.55
C THR A 99 -2.15 9.22 -10.73
N LYS A 100 -1.53 8.67 -9.68
CA LYS A 100 -0.95 7.32 -9.72
C LYS A 100 -2.01 6.23 -9.90
N MET A 101 -3.18 6.34 -9.24
CA MET A 101 -4.28 5.39 -9.43
C MET A 101 -4.84 5.44 -10.86
N ARG A 102 -5.05 6.63 -11.41
CA ARG A 102 -5.51 6.77 -12.80
C ARG A 102 -4.53 6.18 -13.81
N SER A 103 -3.22 6.30 -13.56
CA SER A 103 -2.20 5.72 -14.45
C SER A 103 -2.22 4.19 -14.49
N VAL A 104 -2.67 3.52 -13.42
CA VAL A 104 -2.77 2.06 -13.38
C VAL A 104 -3.59 1.50 -14.54
N ALA A 105 -4.67 2.16 -14.92
CA ALA A 105 -5.57 1.69 -15.99
C ALA A 105 -4.91 1.56 -17.38
N THR A 106 -3.78 2.26 -17.59
CA THR A 106 -3.05 2.28 -18.88
C THR A 106 -1.58 1.88 -18.76
N ASP A 107 -1.13 1.52 -17.56
CA ASP A 107 0.26 1.15 -17.31
C ASP A 107 0.62 -0.20 -17.92
N THR A 108 1.46 -0.18 -18.94
CA THR A 108 1.87 -1.38 -19.69
C THR A 108 2.62 -2.38 -18.84
N LYS A 109 3.34 -1.95 -17.79
CA LYS A 109 4.02 -2.84 -16.85
C LYS A 109 3.00 -3.60 -15.99
N ILE A 110 2.03 -2.89 -15.42
CA ILE A 110 0.98 -3.48 -14.59
C ILE A 110 0.19 -4.53 -15.37
N HIS A 111 -0.26 -4.17 -16.57
CA HIS A 111 -1.02 -5.06 -17.43
C HIS A 111 -0.16 -6.22 -17.98
N GLY A 112 1.05 -5.94 -18.44
CA GLY A 112 1.96 -6.96 -18.98
C GLY A 112 2.39 -8.00 -17.96
N LYS A 113 2.48 -7.61 -16.68
CA LYS A 113 2.84 -8.49 -15.56
C LYS A 113 1.63 -9.17 -14.91
N GLY A 114 0.42 -8.78 -15.24
CA GLY A 114 -0.81 -9.29 -14.64
C GLY A 114 -0.92 -8.94 -13.15
N VAL A 115 -0.62 -7.68 -12.79
CA VAL A 115 -0.70 -7.19 -11.41
C VAL A 115 -2.13 -6.82 -11.07
N ARG A 116 -2.71 -7.45 -10.07
CA ARG A 116 -3.99 -7.08 -9.49
C ARG A 116 -3.79 -6.01 -8.41
N VAL A 117 -4.37 -4.84 -8.63
CA VAL A 117 -4.33 -3.73 -7.67
C VAL A 117 -5.57 -3.75 -6.79
N ARG A 118 -5.40 -3.53 -5.50
CA ARG A 118 -6.48 -3.39 -4.52
C ARG A 118 -6.15 -2.26 -3.54
N ALA A 119 -7.13 -1.42 -3.24
CA ALA A 119 -7.02 -0.47 -2.15
C ALA A 119 -7.66 -1.04 -0.88
N VAL A 120 -7.04 -0.75 0.27
CA VAL A 120 -7.53 -1.13 1.59
C VAL A 120 -7.50 0.08 2.51
N GLY A 121 -8.47 0.17 3.43
CA GLY A 121 -8.63 1.27 4.38
C GLY A 121 -10.00 1.94 4.28
N GLN A 122 -10.15 3.06 4.96
CA GLN A 122 -11.42 3.81 5.01
C GLN A 122 -11.58 4.71 3.77
N LEU A 123 -11.78 4.09 2.61
CA LEU A 123 -11.84 4.79 1.32
C LEU A 123 -12.95 5.85 1.27
N GLY A 124 -14.03 5.67 2.04
CA GLY A 124 -15.12 6.64 2.16
C GLY A 124 -14.73 8.00 2.76
N LEU A 125 -13.57 8.10 3.43
CA LEU A 125 -13.01 9.36 3.94
C LEU A 125 -12.26 10.17 2.86
N LEU A 126 -12.01 9.58 1.70
CA LEU A 126 -11.27 10.21 0.61
C LEU A 126 -12.21 11.05 -0.28
N PRO A 127 -11.70 12.08 -0.97
CA PRO A 127 -12.47 12.78 -1.99
C PRO A 127 -13.02 11.83 -3.06
N VAL A 128 -14.20 12.14 -3.59
CA VAL A 128 -14.89 11.33 -4.60
C VAL A 128 -13.99 11.02 -5.81
N SER A 129 -13.23 12.02 -6.28
CA SER A 129 -12.30 11.84 -7.42
C SER A 129 -11.22 10.80 -7.17
N VAL A 130 -10.71 10.71 -5.92
CA VAL A 130 -9.73 9.69 -5.51
C VAL A 130 -10.40 8.31 -5.44
N GLN A 131 -11.61 8.23 -4.87
CA GLN A 131 -12.38 6.99 -4.81
C GLN A 131 -12.67 6.43 -6.20
N GLU A 132 -13.04 7.29 -7.16
CA GLU A 132 -13.27 6.93 -8.55
C GLU A 132 -12.00 6.43 -9.23
N ALA A 133 -10.87 7.11 -9.01
CA ALA A 133 -9.57 6.68 -9.53
C ALA A 133 -9.15 5.31 -9.00
N ILE A 134 -9.36 5.05 -7.71
CA ILE A 134 -9.11 3.75 -7.08
C ILE A 134 -10.01 2.68 -7.72
N ARG A 135 -11.30 2.92 -7.82
CA ARG A 135 -12.26 1.98 -8.40
C ARG A 135 -11.90 1.63 -9.84
N ALA A 136 -11.56 2.63 -10.65
CA ALA A 136 -11.12 2.41 -12.02
C ALA A 136 -9.85 1.55 -12.11
N ALA A 137 -8.88 1.75 -11.22
CA ALA A 137 -7.66 0.94 -11.14
C ALA A 137 -7.95 -0.52 -10.76
N GLU A 138 -8.82 -0.73 -9.77
CA GLU A 138 -9.25 -2.07 -9.33
C GLU A 138 -10.01 -2.81 -10.44
N GLU A 139 -10.95 -2.15 -11.12
CA GLU A 139 -11.72 -2.71 -12.22
C GLU A 139 -10.82 -3.08 -13.40
N ALA A 140 -9.89 -2.19 -13.79
CA ALA A 140 -8.96 -2.44 -14.90
C ALA A 140 -8.03 -3.64 -14.66
N THR A 141 -7.79 -4.00 -13.39
CA THR A 141 -6.87 -5.07 -12.99
C THR A 141 -7.57 -6.29 -12.38
N ALA A 142 -8.91 -6.29 -12.30
CA ALA A 142 -9.69 -7.31 -11.59
C ALA A 142 -9.46 -8.75 -12.10
N GLY A 143 -9.18 -8.91 -13.40
CA GLY A 143 -8.93 -10.20 -14.04
C GLY A 143 -7.52 -10.76 -13.82
N TYR A 144 -6.61 -10.01 -13.17
CA TYR A 144 -5.24 -10.44 -12.97
C TYR A 144 -5.04 -11.20 -11.65
N GLY A 145 -4.01 -12.04 -11.60
CA GLY A 145 -3.73 -12.88 -10.44
C GLY A 145 -2.27 -13.35 -10.32
N ASN A 146 -1.36 -12.81 -11.15
CA ASN A 146 0.05 -13.17 -11.07
C ASN A 146 0.74 -12.49 -9.88
N PHE A 147 0.46 -11.20 -9.70
CA PHE A 147 0.93 -10.38 -8.58
C PHE A 147 -0.23 -9.62 -7.95
N PHE A 148 -0.10 -9.33 -6.66
CA PHE A 148 -1.09 -8.59 -5.88
C PHE A 148 -0.43 -7.37 -5.25
N LEU A 149 -0.90 -6.19 -5.61
CA LEU A 149 -0.46 -4.92 -5.05
C LEU A 149 -1.59 -4.32 -4.23
N ASN A 150 -1.51 -4.45 -2.91
CA ASN A 150 -2.44 -3.82 -1.99
C ASN A 150 -1.92 -2.42 -1.64
N ILE A 151 -2.79 -1.43 -1.69
CA ILE A 151 -2.46 -0.02 -1.44
C ILE A 151 -3.29 0.45 -0.24
N ALA A 152 -2.64 0.61 0.91
CA ALA A 152 -3.30 1.08 2.14
C ALA A 152 -3.41 2.61 2.10
N VAL A 153 -4.65 3.11 1.94
CA VAL A 153 -4.99 4.54 1.84
C VAL A 153 -6.11 4.87 2.81
N GLY A 154 -5.89 5.86 3.67
CA GLY A 154 -6.82 6.13 4.78
C GLY A 154 -6.90 4.94 5.73
N TYR A 155 -5.79 4.23 5.90
CA TYR A 155 -5.73 3.02 6.73
C TYR A 155 -5.24 3.37 8.14
N GLY A 156 -5.87 2.74 9.13
CA GLY A 156 -5.46 2.84 10.53
C GLY A 156 -5.69 1.51 11.24
N GLY A 157 -4.63 0.80 11.62
CA GLY A 157 -4.75 -0.52 12.22
C GLY A 157 -5.57 -0.55 13.53
N ARG A 158 -5.52 0.53 14.32
CA ARG A 158 -6.39 0.64 15.52
C ARG A 158 -7.85 0.77 15.14
N GLN A 159 -8.15 1.52 14.08
CA GLN A 159 -9.51 1.68 13.59
C GLN A 159 -10.02 0.37 12.99
N GLU A 160 -9.22 -0.34 12.22
CA GLU A 160 -9.57 -1.65 11.66
C GLU A 160 -9.95 -2.64 12.75
N ILE A 161 -9.17 -2.73 13.85
CA ILE A 161 -9.50 -3.56 15.00
C ILE A 161 -10.85 -3.14 15.62
N ALA A 162 -11.07 -1.84 15.80
CA ALA A 162 -12.32 -1.33 16.35
C ALA A 162 -13.53 -1.64 15.44
N ASP A 163 -13.37 -1.46 14.13
CA ASP A 163 -14.40 -1.75 13.14
C ASP A 163 -14.72 -3.26 13.10
N ALA A 164 -13.69 -4.11 13.15
CA ALA A 164 -13.86 -5.56 13.20
C ALA A 164 -14.58 -6.03 14.47
N VAL A 165 -14.24 -5.45 15.62
CA VAL A 165 -14.95 -5.74 16.89
C VAL A 165 -16.41 -5.31 16.81
N GLN A 166 -16.68 -4.11 16.27
CA GLN A 166 -18.06 -3.63 16.10
C GLN A 166 -18.86 -4.53 15.15
N ALA A 167 -18.27 -4.94 14.03
CA ALA A 167 -18.90 -5.84 13.08
C ALA A 167 -19.25 -7.19 13.72
N LEU A 168 -18.32 -7.77 14.47
CA LEU A 168 -18.54 -9.01 15.23
C LEU A 168 -19.69 -8.86 16.21
N LEU A 169 -19.70 -7.83 17.04
CA LEU A 169 -20.74 -7.59 18.02
C LEU A 169 -22.12 -7.38 17.39
N LEU A 170 -22.18 -6.65 16.27
CA LEU A 170 -23.42 -6.46 15.51
C LEU A 170 -23.96 -7.77 14.93
N GLU A 171 -23.09 -8.63 14.42
CA GLU A 171 -23.49 -9.96 13.92
C GLU A 171 -24.06 -10.81 15.06
N ARG A 172 -23.40 -10.88 16.22
CA ARG A 172 -23.87 -11.62 17.39
C ARG A 172 -25.21 -11.09 17.93
N SER A 173 -25.39 -9.78 17.90
CA SER A 173 -26.68 -9.16 18.25
C SER A 173 -27.82 -9.58 17.30
N ARG A 174 -27.54 -9.68 15.98
CA ARG A 174 -28.51 -10.17 14.99
C ARG A 174 -28.87 -11.65 15.17
N GLU A 175 -27.92 -12.45 15.68
CA GLU A 175 -28.15 -13.85 16.06
C GLU A 175 -28.92 -14.00 17.38
N GLY A 176 -29.28 -12.91 18.06
CA GLY A 176 -30.01 -12.90 19.32
C GLY A 176 -29.18 -13.22 20.55
N LYS A 177 -27.85 -13.22 20.45
CA LYS A 177 -26.93 -13.43 21.57
C LYS A 177 -26.94 -12.24 22.53
N GLY A 178 -26.88 -12.53 23.81
CA GLY A 178 -26.71 -11.52 24.85
C GLY A 178 -25.31 -10.88 24.82
N LEU A 179 -25.20 -9.67 25.36
CA LEU A 179 -23.92 -8.95 25.39
C LEU A 179 -22.78 -9.74 26.06
N PRO A 180 -22.98 -10.46 27.18
CA PRO A 180 -21.92 -11.27 27.78
C PRO A 180 -21.39 -12.38 26.85
N GLU A 181 -22.28 -13.05 26.11
CA GLU A 181 -21.91 -14.07 25.14
C GLU A 181 -21.16 -13.46 23.96
N ALA A 182 -21.64 -12.34 23.43
CA ALA A 182 -20.99 -11.64 22.33
C ALA A 182 -19.58 -11.18 22.71
N ILE A 183 -19.38 -10.64 23.92
CA ILE A 183 -18.06 -10.24 24.44
C ILE A 183 -17.14 -11.44 24.58
N ALA A 184 -17.61 -12.59 25.06
CA ALA A 184 -16.80 -13.79 25.22
C ALA A 184 -16.26 -14.34 23.88
N GLU A 185 -16.91 -14.00 22.77
CA GLU A 185 -16.48 -14.38 21.41
C GLU A 185 -15.51 -13.39 20.75
N VAL A 186 -15.18 -12.27 21.42
CA VAL A 186 -14.16 -11.32 20.93
C VAL A 186 -12.77 -11.91 21.17
N THR A 187 -12.29 -12.67 20.20
CA THR A 187 -10.96 -13.29 20.19
C THR A 187 -10.16 -12.83 18.98
N PRO A 188 -8.80 -12.93 19.00
CA PRO A 188 -7.98 -12.59 17.83
C PRO A 188 -8.42 -13.34 16.57
N GLU A 189 -8.80 -14.63 16.69
CA GLU A 189 -9.24 -15.47 15.58
C GLU A 189 -10.61 -15.02 15.03
N ALA A 190 -11.51 -14.57 15.91
CA ALA A 190 -12.81 -14.04 15.51
C ALA A 190 -12.65 -12.67 14.82
N ILE A 191 -11.85 -11.76 15.40
CA ILE A 191 -11.54 -10.45 14.82
C ILE A 191 -10.91 -10.59 13.44
N GLY A 192 -10.03 -11.56 13.24
CA GLY A 192 -9.35 -11.79 11.96
C GLY A 192 -10.24 -12.26 10.81
N LYS A 193 -11.57 -12.43 11.02
CA LYS A 193 -12.55 -12.79 9.99
C LYS A 193 -13.23 -11.55 9.36
N TYR A 194 -13.14 -10.41 10.03
CA TYR A 194 -13.72 -9.13 9.63
C TYR A 194 -12.63 -8.17 9.16
#